data_05c84352b2f78c618bcdfc278fca3af2
#
_entry.id   05c84352b2f78c618bcdfc278fca3af2
#
_cell.length_a   1.000
_cell.length_b   1.000
_cell.length_c   1.000
_cell.angle_alpha   90.00
_cell.angle_beta   90.00
_cell.angle_gamma   90.00
#
_symmetry.space_group_name_H-M   'P 1'
#
loop_
_entity.id
_entity.type
_entity.pdbx_description
1 polymer ?
#
loop_
_entity_poly.entity_id
_entity_poly.type
_entity_poly.pdbx_seq_one_letter_code
_entity_poly.pdbx_strand_id
1 'polypeptide(L)'
;MKIKSLIEKMGGVVRVGAKPFDPVSRKIMSKFLDVDRKEFSDYLDYLTCFGGETYLNEVFYKLTMYNNGLPSYCYPSDSPIENVVIKKGEFGCFYGEGESYQTGYSLSNAIKKMENRIPKNFIPIAENNCGDRICLCIKGEKIGQIFYWYHENEWDEEDYFDDFGKTMPEEVKMQNMYLVGENLYDCFNRMILEEE
;
A
#
# COMPACT_ATOMS: atom_id res chain seq x y z
N MET A 1 -15.08 -4.87 -15.25
CA MET A 1 -14.04 -5.02 -14.22
C MET A 1 -14.68 -4.78 -12.87
N LYS A 2 -14.54 -5.71 -11.93
CA LYS A 2 -15.19 -5.67 -10.59
C LYS A 2 -14.73 -4.47 -9.76
N ILE A 3 -13.43 -4.17 -9.82
CA ILE A 3 -12.84 -3.08 -9.04
C ILE A 3 -13.40 -1.70 -9.46
N LYS A 4 -13.63 -1.46 -10.74
CA LYS A 4 -14.24 -0.22 -11.23
C LYS A 4 -15.61 0.02 -10.59
N SER A 5 -16.47 -0.98 -10.63
CA SER A 5 -17.83 -0.88 -10.07
C SER A 5 -17.82 -0.70 -8.56
N LEU A 6 -16.85 -1.30 -7.85
CA LEU A 6 -16.68 -1.12 -6.42
C LEU A 6 -16.25 0.31 -6.09
N ILE A 7 -15.22 0.82 -6.74
CA ILE A 7 -14.72 2.19 -6.53
C ILE A 7 -15.80 3.24 -6.87
N GLU A 8 -16.57 3.02 -7.94
CA GLU A 8 -17.68 3.92 -8.30
C GLU A 8 -18.77 3.95 -7.19
N LYS A 9 -19.07 2.81 -6.56
CA LYS A 9 -19.97 2.74 -5.40
C LYS A 9 -19.41 3.44 -4.16
N MET A 10 -18.10 3.47 -4.02
CA MET A 10 -17.39 4.16 -2.95
C MET A 10 -17.23 5.68 -3.21
N GLY A 11 -17.90 6.26 -4.21
CA GLY A 11 -17.81 7.67 -4.54
C GLY A 11 -16.82 8.01 -5.65
N GLY A 12 -16.14 7.00 -6.22
CA GLY A 12 -15.18 7.18 -7.30
C GLY A 12 -13.80 7.65 -6.85
N VAL A 13 -13.04 8.23 -7.78
CA VAL A 13 -11.70 8.78 -7.53
C VAL A 13 -11.62 10.24 -7.91
N VAL A 14 -10.80 10.99 -7.18
CA VAL A 14 -10.34 12.33 -7.58
C VAL A 14 -9.02 12.17 -8.32
N ARG A 15 -8.94 12.78 -9.49
CA ARG A 15 -7.74 12.74 -10.32
C ARG A 15 -6.96 14.05 -10.16
N VAL A 16 -5.73 13.93 -9.70
CA VAL A 16 -4.80 15.04 -9.55
C VAL A 16 -3.68 14.87 -10.57
N GLY A 17 -4.02 15.02 -11.86
CA GLY A 17 -3.05 14.78 -12.92
C GLY A 17 -2.98 13.32 -13.39
N ALA A 18 -4.00 12.52 -13.08
CA ALA A 18 -4.07 11.11 -13.39
C ALA A 18 -3.70 10.78 -14.83
N LYS A 19 -2.71 9.91 -14.99
CA LYS A 19 -2.19 9.49 -16.27
C LYS A 19 -2.63 8.05 -16.55
N PRO A 20 -2.97 7.73 -17.81
CA PRO A 20 -3.41 6.41 -18.16
C PRO A 20 -2.29 5.39 -17.94
N PHE A 21 -2.67 4.19 -17.55
CA PHE A 21 -1.78 3.04 -17.52
C PHE A 21 -1.57 2.54 -18.95
N ASP A 22 -0.57 3.07 -19.61
CA ASP A 22 -0.24 2.78 -21.01
C ASP A 22 0.82 1.67 -21.15
N PRO A 23 1.17 1.23 -22.38
CA PRO A 23 2.20 0.21 -22.59
C PRO A 23 3.57 0.59 -22.04
N VAL A 24 3.92 1.88 -21.98
CA VAL A 24 5.19 2.35 -21.41
C VAL A 24 5.18 2.14 -19.90
N SER A 25 4.11 2.56 -19.24
CA SER A 25 3.88 2.36 -17.80
C SER A 25 3.96 0.87 -17.44
N ARG A 26 3.28 0.00 -18.24
CA ARG A 26 3.31 -1.45 -18.04
C ARG A 26 4.73 -2.03 -18.17
N LYS A 27 5.49 -1.58 -19.16
CA LYS A 27 6.89 -2.00 -19.37
C LYS A 27 7.78 -1.57 -18.20
N ILE A 28 7.58 -0.37 -17.65
CA ILE A 28 8.35 0.09 -16.48
C ILE A 28 7.99 -0.74 -15.25
N MET A 29 6.69 -0.95 -15.01
CA MET A 29 6.22 -1.74 -13.87
C MET A 29 6.68 -3.20 -13.91
N SER A 30 6.87 -3.78 -15.10
CA SER A 30 7.38 -5.15 -15.23
C SER A 30 8.80 -5.36 -14.68
N LYS A 31 9.50 -4.28 -14.34
CA LYS A 31 10.79 -4.36 -13.62
C LYS A 31 10.63 -4.69 -12.13
N PHE A 32 9.46 -4.44 -11.57
CA PHE A 32 9.19 -4.57 -10.13
C PHE A 32 8.26 -5.74 -9.82
N LEU A 33 7.31 -6.03 -10.69
CA LEU A 33 6.34 -7.10 -10.52
C LEU A 33 6.05 -7.81 -11.85
N ASP A 34 5.61 -9.06 -11.78
CA ASP A 34 5.13 -9.81 -12.94
C ASP A 34 3.72 -9.33 -13.31
N VAL A 35 3.66 -8.41 -14.29
CA VAL A 35 2.42 -7.74 -14.74
C VAL A 35 1.39 -8.67 -15.40
N ASP A 36 1.75 -9.93 -15.68
CA ASP A 36 0.85 -10.94 -16.24
C ASP A 36 0.30 -11.89 -15.18
N ARG A 37 0.74 -11.72 -13.94
CA ARG A 37 0.35 -12.58 -12.84
C ARG A 37 -1.05 -12.22 -12.32
N LYS A 38 -1.89 -13.26 -12.19
CA LYS A 38 -3.31 -13.08 -11.80
C LYS A 38 -3.50 -12.45 -10.42
N GLU A 39 -2.57 -12.68 -9.49
CA GLU A 39 -2.60 -12.13 -8.13
C GLU A 39 -2.49 -10.61 -8.10
N PHE A 40 -1.99 -10.00 -9.19
CA PHE A 40 -1.89 -8.54 -9.33
C PHE A 40 -2.99 -7.94 -10.20
N SER A 41 -3.92 -8.76 -10.71
CA SER A 41 -4.95 -8.32 -11.65
C SER A 41 -5.79 -7.16 -11.13
N ASP A 42 -6.19 -7.18 -9.86
CA ASP A 42 -7.01 -6.12 -9.28
C ASP A 42 -6.28 -4.77 -9.23
N TYR A 43 -4.98 -4.78 -8.90
CA TYR A 43 -4.16 -3.58 -8.92
C TYR A 43 -3.95 -3.04 -10.34
N LEU A 44 -3.67 -3.92 -11.29
CA LEU A 44 -3.51 -3.54 -12.69
C LEU A 44 -4.83 -3.07 -13.31
N ASP A 45 -5.95 -3.68 -12.92
CA ASP A 45 -7.30 -3.24 -13.30
C ASP A 45 -7.61 -1.84 -12.74
N TYR A 46 -7.21 -1.57 -11.48
CA TYR A 46 -7.33 -0.24 -10.89
C TYR A 46 -6.56 0.80 -11.73
N LEU A 47 -5.28 0.55 -12.01
CA LEU A 47 -4.46 1.44 -12.81
C LEU A 47 -5.00 1.61 -14.24
N THR A 48 -5.54 0.55 -14.84
CA THR A 48 -6.14 0.60 -16.18
C THR A 48 -7.40 1.46 -16.21
N CYS A 49 -8.21 1.43 -15.14
CA CYS A 49 -9.46 2.20 -15.06
C CYS A 49 -9.25 3.66 -14.68
N PHE A 50 -8.35 3.90 -13.74
CA PHE A 50 -8.23 5.18 -13.06
C PHE A 50 -6.88 5.86 -13.28
N GLY A 51 -5.83 5.09 -13.59
CA GLY A 51 -4.45 5.57 -13.66
C GLY A 51 -3.81 5.68 -12.28
N GLY A 52 -2.58 6.18 -12.24
CA GLY A 52 -1.93 6.64 -11.04
C GLY A 52 -2.22 8.12 -10.76
N GLU A 53 -1.67 8.64 -9.69
CA GLU A 53 -1.96 9.99 -9.18
C GLU A 53 -3.47 10.21 -8.92
N THR A 54 -4.11 9.21 -8.33
CA THR A 54 -5.53 9.20 -8.00
C THR A 54 -5.75 8.97 -6.53
N TYR A 55 -6.68 9.73 -5.94
CA TYR A 55 -7.16 9.59 -4.57
C TYR A 55 -8.57 9.01 -4.57
N LEU A 56 -8.92 8.23 -3.57
CA LEU A 56 -10.32 7.90 -3.32
C LEU A 56 -11.09 9.18 -3.01
N ASN A 57 -12.35 9.26 -3.46
CA ASN A 57 -13.17 10.45 -3.27
C ASN A 57 -13.51 10.67 -1.78
N GLU A 58 -14.05 11.87 -1.47
CA GLU A 58 -14.39 12.31 -0.10
C GLU A 58 -15.41 11.41 0.60
N VAL A 59 -14.94 10.35 1.21
CA VAL A 59 -15.69 9.49 2.10
C VAL A 59 -14.77 9.00 3.22
N PHE A 60 -15.36 8.76 4.35
CA PHE A 60 -14.66 8.17 5.48
C PHE A 60 -14.71 6.65 5.36
N TYR A 61 -13.58 6.00 5.54
CA TYR A 61 -13.49 4.55 5.50
C TYR A 61 -12.98 4.03 6.84
N LYS A 62 -13.57 2.96 7.28
CA LYS A 62 -13.05 2.15 8.37
C LYS A 62 -12.32 0.95 7.78
N LEU A 63 -11.03 0.90 7.98
CA LEU A 63 -10.18 -0.18 7.51
C LEU A 63 -9.81 -1.09 8.68
N THR A 64 -10.13 -2.38 8.57
CA THR A 64 -9.71 -3.37 9.56
C THR A 64 -8.29 -3.84 9.25
N MET A 65 -7.42 -3.73 10.22
CA MET A 65 -6.04 -4.18 10.17
C MET A 65 -5.85 -5.41 11.04
N TYR A 66 -5.09 -6.38 10.55
CA TYR A 66 -4.82 -7.63 11.26
C TYR A 66 -3.37 -7.70 11.67
N ASN A 67 -3.13 -8.11 12.91
CA ASN A 67 -1.80 -8.46 13.38
C ASN A 67 -1.21 -9.55 12.48
N ASN A 68 0.07 -9.40 12.13
CA ASN A 68 0.80 -10.35 11.27
C ASN A 68 1.50 -11.47 12.06
N GLY A 69 1.24 -11.59 13.37
CA GLY A 69 1.75 -12.66 14.23
C GLY A 69 3.20 -12.49 14.69
N LEU A 70 3.79 -11.31 14.52
CA LEU A 70 5.13 -11.05 15.06
C LEU A 70 5.12 -11.01 16.59
N PRO A 71 6.26 -11.30 17.23
CA PRO A 71 6.41 -11.19 18.69
C PRO A 71 6.04 -9.80 19.21
N SER A 72 5.50 -9.76 20.43
CA SER A 72 5.00 -8.51 21.05
C SER A 72 6.05 -7.40 21.21
N TYR A 73 7.33 -7.74 21.28
CA TYR A 73 8.41 -6.75 21.35
C TYR A 73 8.63 -5.99 20.02
N CYS A 74 8.05 -6.47 18.92
CA CYS A 74 8.05 -5.77 17.64
C CYS A 74 6.92 -4.76 17.52
N TYR A 75 6.06 -4.65 18.53
CA TYR A 75 4.95 -3.71 18.56
C TYR A 75 5.04 -2.81 19.78
N PRO A 76 4.62 -1.54 19.68
CA PRO A 76 4.37 -0.74 20.87
C PRO A 76 3.37 -1.45 21.79
N SER A 77 3.44 -1.17 23.09
CA SER A 77 2.56 -1.77 24.11
C SER A 77 1.06 -1.59 23.82
N ASP A 78 0.71 -0.60 23.02
CA ASP A 78 -0.66 -0.19 22.74
C ASP A 78 -1.20 -0.72 21.40
N SER A 79 -0.45 -1.59 20.71
CA SER A 79 -0.88 -2.15 19.43
C SER A 79 -1.56 -3.52 19.60
N PRO A 80 -2.23 -4.10 18.60
CA PRO A 80 -2.30 -3.64 17.22
C PRO A 80 -3.47 -2.71 16.97
N ILE A 81 -3.30 -1.80 16.04
CA ILE A 81 -4.42 -1.02 15.52
C ILE A 81 -5.30 -1.97 14.72
N GLU A 82 -6.44 -2.36 15.30
CA GLU A 82 -7.37 -3.29 14.65
C GLU A 82 -8.26 -2.57 13.63
N ASN A 83 -8.59 -1.30 13.92
CA ASN A 83 -9.46 -0.50 13.06
C ASN A 83 -8.90 0.91 12.92
N VAL A 84 -8.84 1.39 11.70
CA VAL A 84 -8.47 2.77 11.37
C VAL A 84 -9.58 3.40 10.55
N VAL A 85 -9.99 4.58 10.97
CA VAL A 85 -10.87 5.43 10.16
C VAL A 85 -9.99 6.21 9.19
N ILE A 86 -10.16 5.98 7.90
CA ILE A 86 -9.40 6.63 6.85
C ILE A 86 -10.30 7.63 6.14
N LYS A 87 -9.86 8.88 6.12
CA LYS A 87 -10.51 9.97 5.40
C LYS A 87 -9.85 10.18 4.04
N LYS A 88 -10.53 10.88 3.14
CA LYS A 88 -9.90 11.42 1.95
C LYS A 88 -8.66 12.22 2.34
N GLY A 89 -7.57 11.99 1.63
CA GLY A 89 -6.29 12.58 1.96
C GLY A 89 -5.47 11.76 2.96
N GLU A 90 -6.10 10.99 3.83
CA GLU A 90 -5.42 10.05 4.72
C GLU A 90 -5.16 8.70 4.02
N PHE A 91 -6.11 8.21 3.22
CA PHE A 91 -5.88 7.03 2.37
C PHE A 91 -4.98 7.36 1.17
N GLY A 92 -4.93 8.61 0.78
CA GLY A 92 -3.93 9.20 -0.09
C GLY A 92 -3.94 8.76 -1.54
N CYS A 93 -2.76 8.80 -2.13
CA CYS A 93 -2.55 8.73 -3.56
C CYS A 93 -2.01 7.39 -4.00
N PHE A 94 -2.65 6.78 -4.99
CA PHE A 94 -2.08 5.63 -5.70
C PHE A 94 -0.94 6.06 -6.60
N TYR A 95 0.17 5.37 -6.50
CA TYR A 95 1.32 5.61 -7.38
C TYR A 95 1.04 5.11 -8.79
N GLY A 96 1.59 5.84 -9.75
CA GLY A 96 1.64 5.42 -11.12
C GLY A 96 3.07 5.28 -11.63
N GLU A 97 3.22 4.95 -12.91
CA GLU A 97 4.51 4.88 -13.56
C GLU A 97 4.41 5.31 -15.02
N GLY A 98 5.44 5.99 -15.52
CA GLY A 98 5.51 6.44 -16.90
C GLY A 98 6.43 7.66 -17.05
N GLU A 99 6.80 7.99 -18.27
CA GLU A 99 7.73 9.11 -18.55
C GLU A 99 7.20 10.48 -18.09
N SER A 100 5.90 10.60 -17.95
CA SER A 100 5.24 11.86 -17.65
C SER A 100 4.75 11.99 -16.20
N TYR A 101 5.03 11.00 -15.32
CA TYR A 101 4.68 11.09 -13.91
C TYR A 101 5.59 12.07 -13.17
N GLN A 102 4.99 12.85 -12.27
CA GLN A 102 5.76 13.68 -11.36
C GLN A 102 6.59 12.78 -10.44
N THR A 103 7.81 13.20 -10.13
CA THR A 103 8.74 12.40 -9.32
C THR A 103 8.18 12.01 -7.95
N GLY A 104 7.26 12.79 -7.38
CA GLY A 104 6.65 12.53 -6.07
C GLY A 104 5.72 11.31 -6.03
N TYR A 105 5.02 11.04 -7.14
CA TYR A 105 3.98 9.99 -7.22
C TYR A 105 4.34 8.82 -8.14
N SER A 106 5.61 8.71 -8.53
CA SER A 106 6.12 7.59 -9.31
C SER A 106 6.33 6.37 -8.42
N LEU A 107 5.85 5.21 -8.87
CA LEU A 107 6.06 3.93 -8.19
C LEU A 107 7.57 3.63 -8.01
N SER A 108 8.38 3.88 -9.04
CA SER A 108 9.84 3.69 -8.99
C SER A 108 10.47 4.48 -7.84
N ASN A 109 10.07 5.74 -7.65
CA ASN A 109 10.56 6.56 -6.56
C ASN A 109 10.02 6.13 -5.19
N ALA A 110 8.75 5.72 -5.13
CA ALA A 110 8.17 5.20 -3.91
C ALA A 110 8.92 3.93 -3.46
N ILE A 111 9.20 3.00 -4.37
CA ILE A 111 9.99 1.79 -4.09
C ILE A 111 11.39 2.18 -3.57
N LYS A 112 12.07 3.11 -4.24
CA LYS A 112 13.39 3.57 -3.81
C LYS A 112 13.38 4.23 -2.42
N LYS A 113 12.36 5.03 -2.11
CA LYS A 113 12.22 5.69 -0.79
C LYS A 113 11.95 4.68 0.33
N MET A 114 11.32 3.56 0.01
CA MET A 114 10.98 2.51 0.97
C MET A 114 11.99 1.36 0.98
N GLU A 115 13.07 1.47 0.19
CA GLU A 115 14.19 0.52 0.22
C GLU A 115 14.75 0.42 1.63
N ASN A 116 14.89 -0.80 2.14
CA ASN A 116 15.29 -1.15 3.51
C ASN A 116 14.29 -0.82 4.64
N ARG A 117 13.22 -0.08 4.38
CA ARG A 117 12.19 0.26 5.37
C ARG A 117 11.05 -0.76 5.41
N ILE A 118 10.68 -1.33 4.28
CA ILE A 118 9.70 -2.41 4.17
C ILE A 118 10.38 -3.73 3.77
N PRO A 119 9.77 -4.90 4.05
CA PRO A 119 10.33 -6.18 3.63
C PRO A 119 10.48 -6.26 2.09
N LYS A 120 11.56 -6.88 1.60
CA LYS A 120 11.93 -6.94 0.16
C LYS A 120 10.91 -7.60 -0.76
N ASN A 121 9.96 -8.32 -0.20
CA ASN A 121 8.88 -8.96 -0.94
C ASN A 121 7.62 -8.07 -1.07
N PHE A 122 7.70 -6.81 -0.67
CA PHE A 122 6.63 -5.81 -0.80
C PHE A 122 7.05 -4.64 -1.66
N ILE A 123 6.05 -4.01 -2.29
CA ILE A 123 6.19 -2.70 -2.93
C ILE A 123 5.08 -1.77 -2.43
N PRO A 124 5.38 -0.49 -2.20
CA PRO A 124 4.35 0.49 -1.90
C PRO A 124 3.54 0.76 -3.17
N ILE A 125 2.20 0.75 -3.09
CA ILE A 125 1.31 1.03 -4.23
C ILE A 125 0.49 2.31 -4.04
N ALA A 126 0.37 2.78 -2.79
CA ALA A 126 -0.25 4.06 -2.45
C ALA A 126 0.34 4.60 -1.15
N GLU A 127 0.06 5.87 -0.87
CA GLU A 127 0.42 6.54 0.38
C GLU A 127 -0.77 7.28 0.97
N ASN A 128 -0.69 7.63 2.26
CA ASN A 128 -1.54 8.65 2.85
C ASN A 128 -0.74 9.94 3.11
N ASN A 129 -1.44 10.99 3.56
CA ASN A 129 -0.79 12.28 3.83
C ASN A 129 0.03 12.28 5.15
N CYS A 130 -0.14 11.25 5.98
CA CYS A 130 0.53 11.13 7.28
C CYS A 130 1.86 10.37 7.20
N GLY A 131 2.19 9.78 6.06
CA GLY A 131 3.44 9.05 5.89
C GLY A 131 3.29 7.53 5.75
N ASP A 132 2.10 6.97 6.00
CA ASP A 132 1.84 5.55 5.85
C ASP A 132 1.80 5.09 4.40
N ARG A 133 1.89 3.79 4.18
CA ARG A 133 1.89 3.20 2.83
C ARG A 133 0.90 2.04 2.75
N ILE A 134 0.26 1.93 1.60
CA ILE A 134 -0.41 0.70 1.19
C ILE A 134 0.61 -0.10 0.38
N CYS A 135 0.86 -1.33 0.79
CA CYS A 135 1.89 -2.19 0.22
C CYS A 135 1.27 -3.45 -0.41
N LEU A 136 1.76 -3.81 -1.58
CA LEU A 136 1.41 -5.05 -2.28
C LEU A 136 2.54 -6.07 -2.06
N CYS A 137 2.19 -7.26 -1.59
CA CYS A 137 3.13 -8.38 -1.54
C CYS A 137 3.36 -8.94 -2.95
N ILE A 138 4.62 -8.94 -3.41
CA ILE A 138 4.99 -9.35 -4.77
C ILE A 138 5.71 -10.70 -4.84
N LYS A 139 6.07 -11.28 -3.69
CA LYS A 139 6.78 -12.58 -3.62
C LYS A 139 6.40 -13.37 -2.36
N GLY A 140 6.56 -14.68 -2.42
CA GLY A 140 6.36 -15.57 -1.27
C GLY A 140 4.92 -16.03 -1.11
N GLU A 141 4.59 -16.55 0.07
CA GLU A 141 3.28 -17.15 0.38
C GLU A 141 2.13 -16.13 0.41
N LYS A 142 2.45 -14.87 0.72
CA LYS A 142 1.48 -13.77 0.84
C LYS A 142 1.29 -12.99 -0.46
N ILE A 143 1.76 -13.53 -1.58
CA ILE A 143 1.72 -12.84 -2.87
C ILE A 143 0.30 -12.38 -3.26
N GLY A 144 0.16 -11.13 -3.66
CA GLY A 144 -1.12 -10.50 -3.99
C GLY A 144 -1.84 -9.85 -2.80
N GLN A 145 -1.48 -10.23 -1.56
CA GLN A 145 -2.07 -9.63 -0.37
C GLN A 145 -1.66 -8.16 -0.23
N ILE A 146 -2.57 -7.38 0.38
CA ILE A 146 -2.40 -5.94 0.62
C ILE A 146 -2.18 -5.71 2.10
N PHE A 147 -1.15 -4.91 2.39
CA PHE A 147 -0.77 -4.53 3.74
C PHE A 147 -0.77 -3.02 3.89
N TYR A 148 -1.13 -2.58 5.09
CA TYR A 148 -0.95 -1.21 5.53
C TYR A 148 0.35 -1.13 6.33
N TRP A 149 1.30 -0.32 5.89
CA TRP A 149 2.52 -0.02 6.62
C TRP A 149 2.30 1.25 7.44
N TYR A 150 2.37 1.11 8.77
CA TYR A 150 2.14 2.19 9.72
C TYR A 150 3.47 2.78 10.18
N HIS A 151 3.78 4.00 9.76
CA HIS A 151 5.10 4.60 9.93
C HIS A 151 5.49 4.81 11.40
N GLU A 152 4.53 5.09 12.29
CA GLU A 152 4.83 5.32 13.71
C GLU A 152 5.32 4.06 14.45
N ASN A 153 5.11 2.88 13.88
CA ASN A 153 5.62 1.61 14.42
C ASN A 153 6.90 1.15 13.73
N GLU A 154 7.49 1.98 12.89
CA GLU A 154 8.74 1.62 12.22
C GLU A 154 9.89 1.57 13.22
N TRP A 155 10.62 0.45 13.20
CA TRP A 155 11.93 0.40 13.79
C TRP A 155 12.94 0.93 12.78
N ASP A 156 13.69 1.91 13.20
CA ASP A 156 14.89 2.33 12.47
C ASP A 156 16.01 1.28 12.64
N GLU A 157 16.85 1.10 11.62
CA GLU A 157 17.95 0.13 11.69
C GLU A 157 19.02 0.52 12.73
N GLU A 158 19.23 1.83 12.95
CA GLU A 158 20.17 2.37 13.92
C GLU A 158 19.63 2.13 15.35
N ASP A 159 18.37 2.48 15.62
CA ASP A 159 17.72 2.23 16.90
C ASP A 159 17.70 0.73 17.25
N TYR A 160 17.40 -0.12 16.27
CA TYR A 160 17.43 -1.57 16.46
C TYR A 160 18.85 -2.07 16.79
N PHE A 161 19.86 -1.53 16.13
CA PHE A 161 21.26 -1.89 16.42
C PHE A 161 21.68 -1.44 17.82
N ASP A 162 21.29 -0.24 18.22
CA ASP A 162 21.61 0.32 19.54
C ASP A 162 20.96 -0.51 20.68
N ASP A 163 19.72 -0.94 20.47
CA ASP A 163 18.99 -1.73 21.48
C ASP A 163 19.46 -3.22 21.54
N PHE A 164 19.79 -3.83 20.41
CA PHE A 164 20.06 -5.27 20.34
C PHE A 164 21.50 -5.65 19.97
N GLY A 165 22.35 -4.69 19.59
CA GLY A 165 23.74 -4.92 19.21
C GLY A 165 23.92 -5.74 17.93
N LYS A 166 22.92 -5.80 17.05
CA LYS A 166 22.94 -6.58 15.80
C LYS A 166 22.11 -5.91 14.72
N THR A 167 22.44 -6.21 13.44
CA THR A 167 21.66 -5.76 12.30
C THR A 167 20.22 -6.26 12.40
N MET A 168 19.26 -5.41 12.05
CA MET A 168 17.83 -5.74 12.06
C MET A 168 17.52 -6.85 11.06
N PRO A 169 16.95 -7.98 11.51
CA PRO A 169 16.50 -9.05 10.63
C PRO A 169 15.35 -8.59 9.70
N GLU A 170 15.27 -9.17 8.51
CA GLU A 170 14.22 -8.83 7.55
C GLU A 170 12.81 -9.06 8.08
N GLU A 171 12.63 -10.05 8.96
CA GLU A 171 11.36 -10.37 9.60
C GLU A 171 10.86 -9.26 10.52
N VAL A 172 11.77 -8.50 11.13
CA VAL A 172 11.41 -7.39 12.03
C VAL A 172 10.77 -6.25 11.26
N LYS A 173 11.06 -6.07 9.98
CA LYS A 173 10.39 -5.10 9.11
C LYS A 173 8.89 -5.37 8.91
N MET A 174 8.42 -6.56 9.31
CA MET A 174 6.99 -6.87 9.32
C MET A 174 6.23 -6.26 10.53
N GLN A 175 6.92 -5.69 11.51
CA GLN A 175 6.32 -5.21 12.75
C GLN A 175 5.20 -4.19 12.56
N ASN A 176 5.35 -3.33 11.55
CA ASN A 176 4.39 -2.27 11.21
C ASN A 176 3.58 -2.56 9.94
N MET A 177 3.58 -3.83 9.50
CA MET A 177 2.83 -4.31 8.34
C MET A 177 1.55 -5.00 8.79
N TYR A 178 0.40 -4.42 8.55
CA TYR A 178 -0.91 -4.95 8.92
C TYR A 178 -1.66 -5.44 7.69
N LEU A 179 -2.11 -6.69 7.69
CA LEU A 179 -2.92 -7.23 6.61
C LEU A 179 -4.26 -6.49 6.53
N VAL A 180 -4.59 -5.95 5.36
CA VAL A 180 -5.83 -5.21 5.11
C VAL A 180 -6.68 -5.83 4.00
N GLY A 181 -6.15 -6.76 3.23
CA GLY A 181 -6.89 -7.49 2.21
C GLY A 181 -6.12 -8.62 1.59
N GLU A 182 -6.84 -9.65 1.14
CA GLU A 182 -6.27 -10.78 0.39
C GLU A 182 -5.86 -10.39 -1.05
N ASN A 183 -6.40 -9.30 -1.54
CA ASN A 183 -6.08 -8.62 -2.79
C ASN A 183 -6.64 -7.19 -2.72
N LEU A 184 -6.40 -6.37 -3.74
CA LEU A 184 -6.82 -4.97 -3.71
C LEU A 184 -8.37 -4.83 -3.73
N TYR A 185 -9.09 -5.70 -4.43
CA TYR A 185 -10.54 -5.70 -4.40
C TYR A 185 -11.07 -6.00 -3.00
N ASP A 186 -10.52 -7.01 -2.32
CA ASP A 186 -10.91 -7.38 -0.95
C ASP A 186 -10.58 -6.25 0.04
N CYS A 187 -9.43 -5.60 -0.11
CA CYS A 187 -9.06 -4.43 0.68
C CYS A 187 -10.13 -3.34 0.59
N PHE A 188 -10.53 -2.94 -0.60
CA PHE A 188 -11.58 -1.95 -0.78
C PHE A 188 -12.95 -2.44 -0.28
N ASN A 189 -13.29 -3.70 -0.47
CA ASN A 189 -14.57 -4.26 -0.03
C ASN A 189 -14.69 -4.36 1.50
N ARG A 190 -13.57 -4.39 2.21
CA ARG A 190 -13.52 -4.36 3.69
C ARG A 190 -13.60 -2.94 4.25
N MET A 191 -13.39 -1.91 3.43
CA MET A 191 -13.58 -0.53 3.84
C MET A 191 -15.07 -0.27 4.05
N ILE A 192 -15.43 0.14 5.24
CA ILE A 192 -16.80 0.49 5.60
C ILE A 192 -16.97 1.98 5.40
N LEU A 193 -17.97 2.37 4.61
CA LEU A 193 -18.37 3.76 4.53
C LEU A 193 -18.95 4.16 5.88
N GLU A 194 -18.40 5.20 6.51
CA GLU A 194 -19.08 5.81 7.65
C GLU A 194 -20.16 6.76 7.10
N GLU A 195 -21.41 6.48 7.46
CA GLU A 195 -22.49 7.44 7.25
C GLU A 195 -22.28 8.60 8.22
N GLU A 196 -22.30 9.84 7.70
CA GLU A 196 -22.25 11.07 8.50
C GLU A 196 -23.43 11.19 9.48
#